data_a1ffcd2272f46fdc4565bc8cfb32818f
#
_entry.id   a1ffcd2272f46fdc4565bc8cfb32818f
#
_cell.length_a   1.000
_cell.length_b   1.000
_cell.length_c   1.000
_cell.angle_alpha   90.00
_cell.angle_beta   90.00
_cell.angle_gamma   90.00
#
_symmetry.space_group_name_H-M   'P 1'
#
loop_
_entity.id
_entity.type
_entity.pdbx_description
1 polymer ?
#
loop_
_entity_poly.entity_id
_entity_poly.type
_entity_poly.pdbx_seq_one_letter_code
_entity_poly.pdbx_strand_id
1 'polypeptide(L)'
;MEYGIKLNYFDLRNREILGEKIKKYDWIYLGSEFCENLLDLYSNADKILKKFENKKICFLTPIITDKYADKLSRIIWKMVDNNKKIEISANDFGTINILTRRFPQVKINIGRHLSKHFFSFKKDAVKFHTDFSIYAAKYFEELGIKRYEISGYNKIPKTNFHKAKKIDFNITMFYPYTLLSTTRTCLIGLEDIKPEETIERIKCNKECLCCDYAVKTEKIKEELIVSQNSTFVKVEFDKNMEKALSKIKVDRIVFAVSP
;
A
#
# COMPACT_ATOMS: atom_id res chain seq x y z
N MET A 1 -10.17 12.84 -11.13
CA MET A 1 -8.95 12.28 -10.50
C MET A 1 -8.87 12.77 -9.06
N GLU A 2 -8.85 11.85 -8.08
CA GLU A 2 -8.59 12.18 -6.67
C GLU A 2 -7.09 12.11 -6.39
N TYR A 3 -6.61 12.89 -5.41
CA TYR A 3 -5.22 12.87 -5.01
C TYR A 3 -5.08 12.52 -3.54
N GLY A 4 -4.12 11.64 -3.25
CA GLY A 4 -3.77 11.23 -1.89
C GLY A 4 -2.28 11.39 -1.60
N ILE A 5 -1.95 11.43 -0.31
CA ILE A 5 -0.58 11.36 0.18
C ILE A 5 -0.43 10.20 1.14
N LYS A 6 0.58 9.35 0.93
CA LYS A 6 0.98 8.31 1.87
C LYS A 6 2.02 8.87 2.82
N LEU A 7 1.72 8.80 4.11
CA LEU A 7 2.57 9.23 5.20
C LEU A 7 3.01 8.02 6.02
N ASN A 8 4.28 7.93 6.35
CA ASN A 8 4.76 6.99 7.35
C ASN A 8 4.61 7.58 8.76
N TYR A 9 4.98 6.82 9.78
CA TYR A 9 4.86 7.27 11.17
C TYR A 9 5.72 8.49 11.50
N PHE A 10 6.88 8.67 10.86
CA PHE A 10 7.74 9.86 11.08
C PHE A 10 7.19 11.10 10.41
N ASP A 11 6.60 10.95 9.23
CA ASP A 11 5.96 12.07 8.55
C ASP A 11 4.88 12.73 9.42
N LEU A 12 4.24 11.92 10.31
CA LEU A 12 3.24 12.41 11.28
C LEU A 12 3.81 13.35 12.36
N ARG A 13 5.13 13.45 12.49
CA ARG A 13 5.82 14.38 13.39
C ARG A 13 6.39 15.59 12.68
N ASN A 14 6.41 15.57 11.35
CA ASN A 14 6.94 16.68 10.55
C ASN A 14 5.88 17.78 10.37
N ARG A 15 6.10 18.93 11.00
CA ARG A 15 5.15 20.06 10.96
C ARG A 15 4.97 20.65 9.55
N GLU A 16 6.00 20.67 8.72
CA GLU A 16 5.92 21.15 7.33
C GLU A 16 5.02 20.24 6.49
N ILE A 17 5.21 18.92 6.60
CA ILE A 17 4.36 17.95 5.91
C ILE A 17 2.90 18.09 6.36
N LEU A 18 2.66 18.13 7.67
CA LEU A 18 1.32 18.23 8.24
C LEU A 18 0.66 19.60 8.02
N GLY A 19 1.46 20.65 7.87
CA GLY A 19 0.94 22.00 7.66
C GLY A 19 0.53 22.29 6.22
N GLU A 20 1.50 22.20 5.31
CA GLU A 20 1.31 22.69 3.93
C GLU A 20 1.15 21.57 2.90
N LYS A 21 1.97 20.53 2.99
CA LYS A 21 1.96 19.48 1.96
C LYS A 21 0.64 18.74 1.88
N ILE A 22 -0.02 18.48 3.02
CA ILE A 22 -1.28 17.72 3.05
C ILE A 22 -2.49 18.52 2.55
N LYS A 23 -2.43 19.86 2.53
CA LYS A 23 -3.59 20.69 2.16
C LYS A 23 -4.13 20.38 0.77
N LYS A 24 -3.24 20.09 -0.18
CA LYS A 24 -3.58 19.83 -1.58
C LYS A 24 -4.10 18.42 -1.89
N TYR A 25 -4.14 17.54 -0.86
CA TYR A 25 -4.60 16.16 -1.03
C TYR A 25 -5.95 15.94 -0.36
N ASP A 26 -6.83 15.17 -1.01
CA ASP A 26 -8.14 14.78 -0.48
C ASP A 26 -8.01 13.60 0.49
N TRP A 27 -7.05 12.71 0.20
CA TRP A 27 -6.85 11.46 0.91
C TRP A 27 -5.52 11.45 1.65
N ILE A 28 -5.57 10.92 2.88
CA ILE A 28 -4.38 10.60 3.66
C ILE A 28 -4.31 9.07 3.80
N TYR A 29 -3.21 8.50 3.36
CA TYR A 29 -2.88 7.09 3.50
C TYR A 29 -1.92 6.92 4.68
N LEU A 30 -2.34 6.16 5.69
CA LEU A 30 -1.61 5.94 6.93
C LEU A 30 -1.50 4.45 7.18
N GLY A 31 -0.49 4.02 7.92
CA GLY A 31 -0.36 2.64 8.35
C GLY A 31 0.97 2.03 7.99
N SER A 32 1.09 0.73 8.25
CA SER A 32 2.26 -0.06 7.88
C SER A 32 1.86 -1.05 6.79
N GLU A 33 2.20 -0.74 5.56
CA GLU A 33 1.78 -1.55 4.41
C GLU A 33 2.54 -2.88 4.29
N PHE A 34 3.78 -2.92 4.79
CA PHE A 34 4.67 -4.04 4.52
C PHE A 34 5.08 -4.83 5.76
N CYS A 35 5.10 -4.21 6.95
CA CYS A 35 5.64 -4.82 8.17
C CYS A 35 4.64 -4.82 9.32
N GLU A 36 4.26 -6.01 9.81
CA GLU A 36 3.32 -6.15 10.94
C GLU A 36 3.89 -5.65 12.28
N ASN A 37 5.22 -5.68 12.47
CA ASN A 37 5.86 -5.17 13.68
C ASN A 37 5.69 -3.65 13.88
N LEU A 38 5.37 -2.92 12.80
CA LEU A 38 5.12 -1.48 12.87
C LEU A 38 3.67 -1.14 13.25
N LEU A 39 2.76 -2.11 13.34
CA LEU A 39 1.38 -1.87 13.77
C LEU A 39 1.31 -1.24 15.18
N ASP A 40 2.28 -1.52 16.03
CA ASP A 40 2.35 -0.93 17.39
C ASP A 40 2.34 0.61 17.35
N LEU A 41 2.93 1.21 16.33
CA LEU A 41 3.01 2.66 16.18
C LEU A 41 1.63 3.31 16.01
N TYR A 42 0.64 2.52 15.58
CA TYR A 42 -0.73 2.96 15.34
C TYR A 42 -1.70 2.57 16.46
N SER A 43 -1.20 2.11 17.61
CA SER A 43 -2.04 1.73 18.76
C SER A 43 -2.89 2.88 19.31
N ASN A 44 -2.48 4.14 19.06
CA ASN A 44 -3.23 5.36 19.39
C ASN A 44 -3.82 5.99 18.11
N ALA A 45 -4.46 5.17 17.27
CA ALA A 45 -5.03 5.57 15.99
C ALA A 45 -6.01 6.75 16.10
N ASP A 46 -6.82 6.78 17.16
CA ASP A 46 -7.74 7.86 17.48
C ASP A 46 -7.05 9.23 17.56
N LYS A 47 -5.90 9.30 18.24
CA LYS A 47 -5.12 10.54 18.35
C LYS A 47 -4.47 10.94 17.02
N ILE A 48 -4.10 9.96 16.20
CA ILE A 48 -3.54 10.21 14.87
C ILE A 48 -4.63 10.80 13.95
N LEU A 49 -5.82 10.20 13.96
CA LEU A 49 -6.93 10.62 13.10
C LEU A 49 -7.41 12.05 13.39
N LYS A 50 -7.38 12.48 14.65
CA LYS A 50 -7.72 13.87 15.04
C LYS A 50 -6.88 14.92 14.31
N LYS A 51 -5.68 14.59 13.84
CA LYS A 51 -4.86 15.51 13.04
C LYS A 51 -5.41 15.73 11.63
N PHE A 52 -6.36 14.89 11.18
CA PHE A 52 -6.85 14.83 9.80
C PHE A 52 -8.40 14.88 9.71
N GLU A 53 -9.07 15.58 10.62
CA GLU A 53 -10.55 15.58 10.76
C GLU A 53 -11.29 15.89 9.45
N ASN A 54 -10.73 16.75 8.60
CA ASN A 54 -11.31 17.17 7.33
C ASN A 54 -10.80 16.39 6.11
N LYS A 55 -10.09 15.29 6.32
CA LYS A 55 -9.50 14.46 5.24
C LYS A 55 -10.17 13.09 5.19
N LYS A 56 -10.23 12.53 4.00
CA LYS A 56 -10.57 11.12 3.81
C LYS A 56 -9.35 10.27 4.19
N ILE A 57 -9.55 9.19 4.90
CA ILE A 57 -8.47 8.35 5.42
C ILE A 57 -8.52 6.97 4.80
N CYS A 58 -7.36 6.47 4.37
CA CYS A 58 -7.16 5.06 4.05
C CYS A 58 -6.07 4.49 4.97
N PHE A 59 -6.41 3.45 5.73
CA PHE A 59 -5.45 2.77 6.59
C PHE A 59 -4.85 1.56 5.86
N LEU A 60 -3.53 1.56 5.74
CA LEU A 60 -2.76 0.51 5.08
C LEU A 60 -2.43 -0.58 6.10
N THR A 61 -2.79 -1.83 5.81
CA THR A 61 -2.45 -2.99 6.64
C THR A 61 -1.35 -3.82 5.98
N PRO A 62 -0.43 -4.41 6.75
CA PRO A 62 0.54 -5.36 6.23
C PRO A 62 -0.10 -6.73 6.00
N ILE A 63 0.66 -7.67 5.49
CA ILE A 63 0.37 -9.09 5.66
C ILE A 63 0.55 -9.41 7.14
N ILE A 64 -0.46 -9.98 7.78
CA ILE A 64 -0.43 -10.29 9.21
C ILE A 64 -0.31 -11.78 9.47
N THR A 65 0.33 -12.11 10.60
CA THR A 65 0.25 -13.43 11.22
C THR A 65 -0.86 -13.45 12.27
N ASP A 66 -1.28 -14.64 12.71
CA ASP A 66 -2.30 -14.81 13.74
C ASP A 66 -1.96 -14.02 15.02
N LYS A 67 -0.68 -13.92 15.35
CA LYS A 67 -0.16 -13.14 16.47
C LYS A 67 -0.61 -11.66 16.44
N TYR A 68 -0.79 -11.10 15.26
CA TYR A 68 -1.14 -9.68 15.09
C TYR A 68 -2.63 -9.44 14.78
N ALA A 69 -3.43 -10.49 14.56
CA ALA A 69 -4.84 -10.37 14.17
C ALA A 69 -5.68 -9.57 15.17
N ASP A 70 -5.55 -9.86 16.48
CA ASP A 70 -6.29 -9.11 17.51
C ASP A 70 -5.78 -7.68 17.69
N LYS A 71 -4.47 -7.46 17.52
CA LYS A 71 -3.90 -6.11 17.55
C LYS A 71 -4.44 -5.27 16.41
N LEU A 72 -4.42 -5.81 15.20
CA LEU A 72 -4.98 -5.13 14.02
C LEU A 72 -6.46 -4.80 14.25
N SER A 73 -7.25 -5.77 14.72
CA SER A 73 -8.67 -5.57 15.02
C SER A 73 -8.92 -4.43 16.01
N ARG A 74 -8.10 -4.32 17.07
CA ARG A 74 -8.20 -3.23 18.05
C ARG A 74 -7.85 -1.87 17.44
N ILE A 75 -6.85 -1.81 16.58
CA ILE A 75 -6.48 -0.57 15.88
C ILE A 75 -7.62 -0.12 14.97
N ILE A 76 -8.16 -1.04 14.17
CA ILE A 76 -9.26 -0.77 13.25
C ILE A 76 -10.50 -0.32 14.01
N TRP A 77 -10.84 -0.97 15.10
CA TRP A 77 -11.97 -0.60 15.94
C TRP A 77 -11.88 0.87 16.39
N LYS A 78 -10.72 1.28 16.94
CA LYS A 78 -10.47 2.68 17.34
C LYS A 78 -10.59 3.66 16.18
N MET A 79 -10.19 3.25 14.97
CA MET A 79 -10.28 4.11 13.79
C MET A 79 -11.72 4.28 13.31
N VAL A 80 -12.48 3.18 13.28
CA VAL A 80 -13.86 3.17 12.78
C VAL A 80 -14.81 3.91 13.72
N ASP A 81 -14.61 3.74 15.02
CA ASP A 81 -15.42 4.43 16.06
C ASP A 81 -15.30 5.95 15.95
N ASN A 82 -14.14 6.45 15.54
CA ASN A 82 -13.85 7.88 15.45
C ASN A 82 -14.03 8.49 14.04
N ASN A 83 -14.09 7.69 12.98
CA ASN A 83 -14.16 8.19 11.61
C ASN A 83 -14.94 7.29 10.66
N LYS A 84 -16.20 7.67 10.40
CA LYS A 84 -17.10 6.93 9.51
C LYS A 84 -16.67 6.89 8.02
N LYS A 85 -15.72 7.70 7.61
CA LYS A 85 -15.25 7.82 6.20
C LYS A 85 -13.91 7.12 5.97
N ILE A 86 -13.56 6.14 6.79
CA ILE A 86 -12.31 5.40 6.63
C ILE A 86 -12.44 4.30 5.57
N GLU A 87 -11.42 4.17 4.75
CA GLU A 87 -11.16 2.99 3.93
C GLU A 87 -10.00 2.19 4.53
N ILE A 88 -9.97 0.88 4.33
CA ILE A 88 -8.87 0.02 4.78
C ILE A 88 -8.32 -0.74 3.58
N SER A 89 -7.01 -0.61 3.37
CA SER A 89 -6.26 -1.34 2.35
C SER A 89 -5.76 -2.64 2.95
N ALA A 90 -6.29 -3.77 2.45
CA ALA A 90 -5.97 -5.11 2.92
C ALA A 90 -4.94 -5.78 2.01
N ASN A 91 -3.85 -6.28 2.58
CA ASN A 91 -2.75 -6.90 1.84
C ASN A 91 -2.71 -8.43 1.95
N ASP A 92 -3.68 -9.05 2.64
CA ASP A 92 -3.87 -10.50 2.72
C ASP A 92 -5.35 -10.89 2.91
N PHE A 93 -5.66 -12.15 2.64
CA PHE A 93 -7.02 -12.69 2.78
C PHE A 93 -7.47 -12.81 4.25
N GLY A 94 -6.56 -13.00 5.19
CA GLY A 94 -6.87 -13.03 6.63
C GLY A 94 -7.42 -11.69 7.08
N THR A 95 -6.78 -10.60 6.68
CA THR A 95 -7.24 -9.23 6.92
C THR A 95 -8.61 -8.99 6.27
N ILE A 96 -8.83 -9.41 5.01
CA ILE A 96 -10.14 -9.27 4.35
C ILE A 96 -11.21 -10.03 5.14
N ASN A 97 -10.95 -11.26 5.59
CA ASN A 97 -11.89 -12.04 6.38
C ASN A 97 -12.21 -11.38 7.74
N ILE A 98 -11.22 -10.79 8.41
CA ILE A 98 -11.44 -10.01 9.64
C ILE A 98 -12.35 -8.81 9.35
N LEU A 99 -12.07 -8.06 8.30
CA LEU A 99 -12.81 -6.85 7.95
C LEU A 99 -14.26 -7.17 7.56
N THR A 100 -14.49 -8.13 6.69
CA THR A 100 -15.83 -8.49 6.23
C THR A 100 -16.71 -9.02 7.36
N ARG A 101 -16.13 -9.75 8.32
CA ARG A 101 -16.88 -10.32 9.44
C ARG A 101 -17.09 -9.39 10.62
N ARG A 102 -16.06 -8.61 10.99
CA ARG A 102 -16.07 -7.79 12.22
C ARG A 102 -16.38 -6.31 11.96
N PHE A 103 -16.15 -5.84 10.74
CA PHE A 103 -16.28 -4.42 10.37
C PHE A 103 -16.99 -4.23 9.02
N PRO A 104 -18.23 -4.76 8.85
CA PRO A 104 -18.92 -4.76 7.56
C PRO A 104 -19.23 -3.33 7.03
N GLN A 105 -19.17 -2.30 7.89
CA GLN A 105 -19.38 -0.91 7.52
C GLN A 105 -18.15 -0.26 6.85
N VAL A 106 -16.98 -0.91 6.89
CA VAL A 106 -15.73 -0.37 6.37
C VAL A 106 -15.61 -0.66 4.87
N LYS A 107 -15.19 0.33 4.11
CA LYS A 107 -14.80 0.10 2.71
C LYS A 107 -13.42 -0.54 2.66
N ILE A 108 -13.33 -1.67 1.97
CA ILE A 108 -12.10 -2.43 1.81
C ILE A 108 -11.51 -2.15 0.43
N ASN A 109 -10.22 -1.86 0.38
CA ASN A 109 -9.42 -1.82 -0.83
C ASN A 109 -8.47 -3.03 -0.86
N ILE A 110 -8.18 -3.56 -2.03
CA ILE A 110 -7.13 -4.58 -2.21
C ILE A 110 -5.80 -3.85 -2.31
N GLY A 111 -4.96 -3.99 -1.30
CA GLY A 111 -3.68 -3.32 -1.19
C GLY A 111 -2.65 -3.79 -2.23
N ARG A 112 -1.59 -3.01 -2.43
CA ARG A 112 -0.57 -3.24 -3.48
C ARG A 112 0.06 -4.62 -3.43
N HIS A 113 0.29 -5.14 -2.24
CA HIS A 113 0.93 -6.44 -2.08
C HIS A 113 0.01 -7.58 -2.56
N LEU A 114 -1.27 -7.54 -2.22
CA LEU A 114 -2.24 -8.52 -2.66
C LEU A 114 -2.61 -8.31 -4.13
N SER A 115 -2.81 -7.05 -4.55
CA SER A 115 -3.16 -6.70 -5.93
C SER A 115 -2.18 -7.23 -6.97
N LYS A 116 -0.88 -7.25 -6.68
CA LYS A 116 0.14 -7.73 -7.64
C LYS A 116 -0.08 -9.19 -8.08
N HIS A 117 -0.79 -10.00 -7.30
CA HIS A 117 -1.12 -11.38 -7.66
C HIS A 117 -2.27 -11.47 -8.67
N PHE A 118 -3.05 -10.41 -8.82
CA PHE A 118 -4.18 -10.33 -9.75
C PHE A 118 -3.87 -9.49 -10.99
N PHE A 119 -2.78 -8.73 -10.95
CA PHE A 119 -2.25 -7.97 -12.07
C PHE A 119 -0.94 -8.59 -12.53
N SER A 120 -0.96 -9.25 -13.68
CA SER A 120 0.25 -9.76 -14.31
C SER A 120 0.83 -8.70 -15.23
N PHE A 121 2.09 -8.33 -15.01
CA PHE A 121 2.83 -7.40 -15.84
C PHE A 121 3.73 -8.19 -16.80
N LYS A 122 3.46 -8.10 -18.09
CA LYS A 122 4.27 -8.72 -19.12
C LYS A 122 4.98 -7.63 -19.92
N LYS A 123 6.28 -7.80 -20.11
CA LYS A 123 7.10 -6.97 -20.98
C LYS A 123 7.39 -7.76 -22.26
N ASP A 124 6.63 -7.50 -23.31
CA ASP A 124 7.04 -7.90 -24.64
C ASP A 124 8.12 -6.92 -25.14
N ALA A 125 8.92 -7.34 -26.14
CA ALA A 125 10.04 -6.56 -26.65
C ALA A 125 9.68 -5.11 -27.05
N VAL A 126 8.41 -4.80 -27.24
CA VAL A 126 7.91 -3.49 -27.69
C VAL A 126 6.81 -2.91 -26.80
N LYS A 127 6.12 -3.68 -25.94
CA LYS A 127 4.92 -3.23 -25.23
C LYS A 127 4.86 -3.75 -23.80
N PHE A 128 4.42 -2.88 -22.89
CA PHE A 128 4.12 -3.21 -21.50
C PHE A 128 2.63 -3.52 -21.38
N HIS A 129 2.28 -4.72 -20.91
CA HIS A 129 0.91 -5.17 -20.74
C HIS A 129 0.59 -5.43 -19.27
N THR A 130 -0.63 -5.12 -18.87
CA THR A 130 -1.19 -5.52 -17.58
C THR A 130 -2.40 -6.40 -17.84
N ASP A 131 -2.29 -7.67 -17.45
CA ASP A 131 -3.40 -8.60 -17.45
C ASP A 131 -4.02 -8.66 -16.06
N PHE A 132 -5.32 -8.36 -16.00
CA PHE A 132 -6.10 -8.39 -14.78
C PHE A 132 -6.95 -9.65 -14.70
N SER A 133 -6.92 -10.34 -13.57
CA SER A 133 -7.74 -11.53 -13.34
C SER A 133 -9.22 -11.17 -13.17
N ILE A 134 -10.02 -11.50 -14.19
CA ILE A 134 -11.47 -11.28 -14.16
C ILE A 134 -12.15 -12.13 -13.08
N TYR A 135 -11.66 -13.33 -12.82
CA TYR A 135 -12.18 -14.21 -11.77
C TYR A 135 -11.97 -13.62 -10.38
N ALA A 136 -10.77 -13.09 -10.11
CA ALA A 136 -10.50 -12.40 -8.86
C ALA A 136 -11.39 -11.15 -8.71
N ALA A 137 -11.58 -10.40 -9.79
CA ALA A 137 -12.43 -9.22 -9.77
C ALA A 137 -13.89 -9.53 -9.42
N LYS A 138 -14.45 -10.60 -9.99
CA LYS A 138 -15.81 -11.06 -9.66
C LYS A 138 -15.93 -11.49 -8.19
N TYR A 139 -14.96 -12.27 -7.72
CA TYR A 139 -14.93 -12.71 -6.33
C TYR A 139 -14.92 -11.51 -5.35
N PHE A 140 -14.07 -10.51 -5.60
CA PHE A 140 -14.04 -9.34 -4.74
C PHE A 140 -15.26 -8.44 -4.88
N GLU A 141 -15.85 -8.34 -6.07
CA GLU A 141 -17.11 -7.63 -6.29
C GLU A 141 -18.26 -8.24 -5.46
N GLU A 142 -18.34 -9.58 -5.36
CA GLU A 142 -19.31 -10.29 -4.50
C GLU A 142 -19.12 -9.96 -3.01
N LEU A 143 -17.88 -9.66 -2.60
CA LEU A 143 -17.56 -9.16 -1.24
C LEU A 143 -17.77 -7.64 -1.09
N GLY A 144 -18.27 -6.94 -2.11
CA GLY A 144 -18.44 -5.50 -2.12
C GLY A 144 -17.13 -4.71 -2.28
N ILE A 145 -16.02 -5.37 -2.60
CA ILE A 145 -14.70 -4.75 -2.76
C ILE A 145 -14.50 -4.35 -4.22
N LYS A 146 -14.34 -3.05 -4.44
CA LYS A 146 -14.30 -2.48 -5.79
C LYS A 146 -13.01 -1.71 -6.12
N ARG A 147 -12.09 -1.54 -5.18
CA ARG A 147 -10.88 -0.75 -5.38
C ARG A 147 -9.64 -1.61 -5.25
N TYR A 148 -8.73 -1.44 -6.22
CA TYR A 148 -7.44 -2.09 -6.25
C TYR A 148 -6.33 -1.04 -6.21
N GLU A 149 -5.32 -1.30 -5.41
CA GLU A 149 -4.15 -0.44 -5.28
C GLU A 149 -2.96 -1.07 -5.99
N ILE A 150 -2.31 -0.32 -6.85
CA ILE A 150 -1.14 -0.76 -7.62
C ILE A 150 -0.03 0.27 -7.55
N SER A 151 1.19 -0.15 -7.82
CA SER A 151 2.32 0.77 -7.97
C SER A 151 2.26 1.50 -9.31
N GLY A 152 2.79 2.72 -9.34
CA GLY A 152 2.92 3.51 -10.55
C GLY A 152 4.02 2.99 -11.48
N TYR A 153 3.99 3.42 -12.72
CA TYR A 153 4.95 3.07 -13.77
C TYR A 153 5.27 4.31 -14.61
N ASN A 154 6.46 4.34 -15.21
CA ASN A 154 6.89 5.41 -16.11
C ASN A 154 6.11 5.46 -17.44
N LYS A 155 5.37 4.41 -17.76
CA LYS A 155 4.57 4.30 -18.99
C LYS A 155 3.20 3.72 -18.66
N ILE A 156 2.20 4.15 -19.40
CA ILE A 156 0.86 3.60 -19.27
C ILE A 156 0.82 2.20 -19.86
N PRO A 157 0.49 1.17 -19.07
CA PRO A 157 0.42 -0.19 -19.57
C PRO A 157 -0.78 -0.37 -20.51
N LYS A 158 -0.67 -1.20 -21.52
CA LYS A 158 -1.84 -1.76 -22.18
C LYS A 158 -2.55 -2.71 -21.22
N THR A 159 -3.85 -2.63 -21.15
CA THR A 159 -4.66 -3.42 -20.23
C THR A 159 -5.67 -4.27 -20.96
N ASN A 160 -6.08 -5.37 -20.33
CA ASN A 160 -7.20 -6.20 -20.77
C ASN A 160 -8.53 -5.80 -20.10
N PHE A 161 -8.63 -4.62 -19.51
CA PHE A 161 -9.82 -4.17 -18.74
C PHE A 161 -11.10 -4.11 -19.59
N HIS A 162 -10.96 -4.03 -20.92
CA HIS A 162 -12.10 -4.18 -21.82
C HIS A 162 -12.83 -5.53 -21.66
N LYS A 163 -12.14 -6.58 -21.20
CA LYS A 163 -12.74 -7.89 -20.90
C LYS A 163 -13.54 -7.86 -19.59
N ALA A 164 -13.28 -6.91 -18.72
CA ALA A 164 -13.96 -6.72 -17.43
C ALA A 164 -15.03 -5.61 -17.47
N LYS A 165 -15.61 -5.32 -18.65
CA LYS A 165 -16.59 -4.22 -18.84
C LYS A 165 -17.79 -4.26 -17.89
N LYS A 166 -18.21 -5.47 -17.50
CA LYS A 166 -19.37 -5.67 -16.61
C LYS A 166 -19.03 -5.64 -15.12
N ILE A 167 -17.75 -5.51 -14.77
CA ILE A 167 -17.29 -5.47 -13.37
C ILE A 167 -17.02 -4.02 -13.00
N ASP A 168 -17.62 -3.58 -11.90
CA ASP A 168 -17.41 -2.26 -11.36
C ASP A 168 -16.18 -2.26 -10.45
N PHE A 169 -15.07 -1.68 -10.93
CA PHE A 169 -13.86 -1.52 -10.13
C PHE A 169 -13.11 -0.25 -10.49
N ASN A 170 -12.33 0.23 -9.53
CA ASN A 170 -11.48 1.41 -9.64
C ASN A 170 -10.05 1.09 -9.22
N ILE A 171 -9.11 1.88 -9.67
CA ILE A 171 -7.69 1.70 -9.38
C ILE A 171 -7.12 2.94 -8.70
N THR A 172 -6.42 2.71 -7.59
CA THR A 172 -5.52 3.68 -6.96
C THR A 172 -4.10 3.37 -7.39
N MET A 173 -3.36 4.36 -7.86
CA MET A 173 -1.98 4.19 -8.30
C MET A 173 -1.01 4.98 -7.41
N PHE A 174 0.04 4.31 -6.91
CA PHE A 174 1.02 4.88 -5.97
C PHE A 174 2.29 5.31 -6.67
N TYR A 175 2.73 6.51 -6.41
CA TYR A 175 3.99 7.12 -6.87
C TYR A 175 4.77 7.69 -5.68
N PRO A 176 6.08 7.91 -5.78
CA PRO A 176 6.96 7.51 -6.87
C PRO A 176 7.56 6.10 -6.70
N TYR A 177 7.17 5.33 -5.70
CA TYR A 177 7.83 4.08 -5.34
C TYR A 177 7.07 2.87 -5.85
N THR A 178 7.63 2.22 -6.90
CA THR A 178 7.09 0.98 -7.45
C THR A 178 7.60 -0.20 -6.62
N LEU A 179 6.69 -0.95 -6.02
CA LEU A 179 6.99 -2.15 -5.25
C LEU A 179 7.46 -3.27 -6.19
N LEU A 180 8.68 -3.77 -5.98
CA LEU A 180 9.23 -4.90 -6.71
C LEU A 180 9.03 -6.21 -5.96
N SER A 181 9.46 -6.25 -4.70
CA SER A 181 9.37 -7.46 -3.88
C SER A 181 9.08 -7.11 -2.42
N THR A 182 8.52 -8.08 -1.71
CA THR A 182 8.32 -8.03 -0.27
C THR A 182 8.67 -9.40 0.29
N THR A 183 9.37 -9.44 1.40
CA THR A 183 9.71 -10.65 2.14
C THR A 183 9.04 -10.64 3.50
N ARG A 184 8.94 -11.79 4.16
CA ARG A 184 8.53 -11.82 5.58
C ARG A 184 9.66 -11.45 6.52
N THR A 185 10.88 -11.58 6.06
CA THR A 185 12.08 -11.27 6.81
C THR A 185 12.47 -9.81 6.59
N CYS A 186 12.78 -9.09 7.66
CA CYS A 186 13.21 -7.70 7.56
C CYS A 186 14.57 -7.61 6.86
N LEU A 187 14.65 -6.92 5.73
CA LEU A 187 15.90 -6.75 4.99
C LEU A 187 16.87 -5.78 5.68
N ILE A 188 16.36 -4.92 6.55
CA ILE A 188 17.15 -3.90 7.27
C ILE A 188 17.70 -4.45 8.59
N GLY A 189 16.93 -5.28 9.29
CA GLY A 189 17.35 -5.86 10.58
C GLY A 189 18.15 -7.16 10.46
N LEU A 190 18.59 -7.52 9.27
CA LEU A 190 19.24 -8.82 8.96
C LEU A 190 20.76 -8.76 8.86
N GLU A 191 21.38 -7.60 9.03
CA GLU A 191 22.81 -7.43 8.75
C GLU A 191 23.75 -8.45 9.45
N ASP A 192 23.28 -9.06 10.54
CA ASP A 192 24.13 -9.94 11.36
C ASP A 192 23.54 -11.33 11.62
N ILE A 193 22.59 -11.81 10.80
CA ILE A 193 22.04 -13.16 11.05
C ILE A 193 23.03 -14.22 10.63
N LYS A 194 23.49 -14.98 11.60
CA LYS A 194 24.27 -16.18 11.35
C LYS A 194 23.38 -17.26 10.73
N PRO A 195 23.91 -18.10 9.83
CA PRO A 195 23.13 -19.16 9.17
C PRO A 195 22.40 -20.12 10.13
N GLU A 196 22.89 -20.21 11.38
CA GLU A 196 22.31 -21.06 12.42
C GLU A 196 21.17 -20.40 13.19
N GLU A 197 20.94 -19.11 13.01
CA GLU A 197 19.86 -18.39 13.68
C GLU A 197 18.54 -18.55 12.95
N THR A 198 17.52 -18.99 13.65
CA THR A 198 16.19 -19.09 13.08
C THR A 198 15.53 -17.71 13.03
N ILE A 199 14.82 -17.41 11.94
CA ILE A 199 14.10 -16.15 11.72
C ILE A 199 13.20 -15.76 12.91
N GLU A 200 12.68 -16.74 13.64
CA GLU A 200 11.83 -16.55 14.82
C GLU A 200 12.54 -15.89 16.01
N ARG A 201 13.86 -15.95 16.06
CA ARG A 201 14.68 -15.39 17.16
C ARG A 201 15.12 -13.95 16.92
N ILE A 202 14.87 -13.43 15.73
CA ILE A 202 15.28 -12.07 15.38
C ILE A 202 14.43 -11.06 16.14
N LYS A 203 15.07 -10.31 17.03
CA LYS A 203 14.43 -9.23 17.75
C LYS A 203 14.41 -7.98 16.86
N CYS A 204 13.21 -7.57 16.44
CA CYS A 204 13.03 -6.33 15.71
C CYS A 204 13.12 -5.12 16.65
N ASN A 205 14.15 -4.29 16.49
CA ASN A 205 14.30 -3.01 17.19
C ASN A 205 13.75 -1.84 16.36
N LYS A 206 13.12 -2.12 15.22
CA LYS A 206 12.52 -1.13 14.31
C LYS A 206 13.56 -0.19 13.66
N GLU A 207 14.71 -0.69 13.33
CA GLU A 207 15.83 0.01 12.68
C GLU A 207 15.38 0.68 11.37
N CYS A 208 14.47 0.02 10.65
CA CYS A 208 13.85 0.56 9.42
C CYS A 208 13.10 1.89 9.62
N LEU A 209 12.88 2.32 10.84
CA LEU A 209 12.33 3.64 11.11
C LEU A 209 13.36 4.75 10.93
N CYS A 210 14.65 4.44 10.98
CA CYS A 210 15.72 5.43 10.92
C CYS A 210 16.38 5.52 9.54
N CYS A 211 16.26 4.48 8.71
CA CYS A 211 16.98 4.41 7.45
C CYS A 211 16.26 3.57 6.39
N ASP A 212 16.47 3.96 5.15
CA ASP A 212 16.27 3.17 3.95
C ASP A 212 17.63 3.02 3.27
N TYR A 213 17.86 1.93 2.54
CA TYR A 213 19.11 1.70 1.82
C TYR A 213 18.89 1.87 0.32
N ALA A 214 19.79 2.57 -0.33
CA ALA A 214 19.89 2.58 -1.77
C ALA A 214 20.95 1.56 -2.22
N VAL A 215 20.54 0.63 -3.08
CA VAL A 215 21.41 -0.44 -3.59
C VAL A 215 21.56 -0.32 -5.09
N LYS A 216 22.80 -0.25 -5.57
CA LYS A 216 23.15 -0.34 -6.98
C LYS A 216 23.77 -1.70 -7.28
N THR A 217 23.35 -2.33 -8.36
CA THR A 217 23.92 -3.58 -8.83
C THR A 217 24.30 -3.45 -10.30
N GLU A 218 25.29 -4.21 -10.74
CA GLU A 218 25.69 -4.21 -12.15
C GLU A 218 24.59 -4.77 -13.10
N LYS A 219 23.69 -5.59 -12.54
CA LYS A 219 22.64 -6.28 -13.31
C LYS A 219 21.38 -5.46 -13.49
N ILE A 220 21.15 -4.45 -12.65
CA ILE A 220 19.93 -3.63 -12.65
C ILE A 220 20.35 -2.17 -12.80
N LYS A 221 19.86 -1.53 -13.87
CA LYS A 221 20.23 -0.13 -14.17
C LYS A 221 19.66 0.87 -13.16
N GLU A 222 18.46 0.56 -12.67
CA GLU A 222 17.75 1.38 -11.70
C GLU A 222 18.34 1.19 -10.31
N GLU A 223 18.39 2.27 -9.53
CA GLU A 223 18.73 2.20 -8.12
C GLU A 223 17.57 1.55 -7.35
N LEU A 224 17.90 0.50 -6.60
CA LEU A 224 16.93 -0.19 -5.73
C LEU A 224 16.90 0.49 -4.37
N ILE A 225 15.71 0.73 -3.85
CA ILE A 225 15.50 1.27 -2.51
C ILE A 225 14.95 0.15 -1.64
N VAL A 226 15.67 -0.20 -0.59
CA VAL A 226 15.25 -1.16 0.42
C VAL A 226 14.69 -0.40 1.60
N SER A 227 13.42 -0.63 1.90
CA SER A 227 12.72 -0.03 3.03
C SER A 227 11.91 -1.12 3.75
N GLN A 228 12.06 -1.21 5.05
CA GLN A 228 11.44 -2.26 5.85
C GLN A 228 11.84 -3.66 5.34
N ASN A 229 10.87 -4.46 4.94
CA ASN A 229 11.05 -5.79 4.33
C ASN A 229 10.74 -5.80 2.83
N SER A 230 10.84 -4.67 2.17
CA SER A 230 10.45 -4.50 0.77
C SER A 230 11.49 -3.77 -0.05
N THR A 231 11.47 -4.05 -1.35
CA THR A 231 12.36 -3.42 -2.33
C THR A 231 11.53 -2.62 -3.34
N PHE A 232 12.00 -1.44 -3.67
CA PHE A 232 11.33 -0.50 -4.55
C PHE A 232 12.27 0.02 -5.63
N VAL A 233 11.66 0.49 -6.72
CA VAL A 233 12.29 1.37 -7.71
C VAL A 233 11.53 2.69 -7.74
N LYS A 234 12.27 3.79 -7.83
CA LYS A 234 11.67 5.11 -7.97
C LYS A 234 11.26 5.35 -9.43
N VAL A 235 10.02 5.76 -9.61
CA VAL A 235 9.44 6.13 -10.92
C VAL A 235 8.85 7.52 -10.84
N GLU A 236 8.97 8.29 -11.91
CA GLU A 236 8.40 9.62 -11.95
C GLU A 236 6.94 9.60 -12.40
N PHE A 237 6.13 10.45 -11.81
CA PHE A 237 4.77 10.70 -12.25
C PHE A 237 4.76 11.83 -13.28
N ASP A 238 4.33 11.51 -14.51
CA ASP A 238 4.06 12.51 -15.53
C ASP A 238 2.58 12.89 -15.51
N LYS A 239 2.29 14.14 -15.18
CA LYS A 239 0.94 14.69 -15.14
C LYS A 239 0.19 14.56 -16.47
N ASN A 240 0.91 14.55 -17.59
CA ASN A 240 0.32 14.36 -18.92
C ASN A 240 -0.32 12.96 -19.09
N MET A 241 0.06 12.00 -18.26
CA MET A 241 -0.55 10.66 -18.24
C MET A 241 -1.95 10.60 -17.64
N GLU A 242 -2.42 11.60 -16.89
CA GLU A 242 -3.69 11.53 -16.15
C GLU A 242 -4.89 11.12 -17.01
N LYS A 243 -5.04 11.75 -18.19
CA LYS A 243 -6.15 11.43 -19.12
C LYS A 243 -6.12 9.99 -19.58
N ALA A 244 -4.93 9.44 -19.77
CA ALA A 244 -4.77 8.08 -20.24
C ALA A 244 -4.90 7.07 -19.08
N LEU A 245 -4.47 7.42 -17.87
CA LEU A 245 -4.71 6.65 -16.65
C LEU A 245 -6.21 6.54 -16.33
N SER A 246 -6.97 7.63 -16.49
CA SER A 246 -8.43 7.60 -16.30
C SER A 246 -9.13 6.63 -17.26
N LYS A 247 -8.63 6.47 -18.50
CA LYS A 247 -9.16 5.49 -19.46
C LYS A 247 -8.97 4.04 -19.02
N ILE A 248 -8.03 3.78 -18.16
CA ILE A 248 -7.76 2.47 -17.58
C ILE A 248 -8.24 2.37 -16.12
N LYS A 249 -9.31 3.10 -15.78
CA LYS A 249 -10.00 3.06 -14.48
C LYS A 249 -9.15 3.53 -13.28
N VAL A 250 -8.03 4.22 -13.50
CA VAL A 250 -7.31 4.91 -12.43
C VAL A 250 -8.06 6.21 -12.13
N ASP A 251 -8.64 6.30 -10.96
CA ASP A 251 -9.40 7.46 -10.48
C ASP A 251 -8.74 8.15 -9.28
N ARG A 252 -7.70 7.52 -8.69
CA ARG A 252 -6.96 8.07 -7.56
C ARG A 252 -5.45 7.87 -7.73
N ILE A 253 -4.68 8.92 -7.47
CA ILE A 253 -3.22 8.90 -7.45
C ILE A 253 -2.74 9.24 -6.04
N VAL A 254 -1.85 8.42 -5.51
CA VAL A 254 -1.28 8.57 -4.17
C VAL A 254 0.21 8.82 -4.26
N PHE A 255 0.65 9.92 -3.68
CA PHE A 255 2.07 10.26 -3.60
C PHE A 255 2.62 9.82 -2.24
N ALA A 256 3.57 8.90 -2.24
CA ALA A 256 4.27 8.49 -1.04
C ALA A 256 5.44 9.44 -0.75
N VAL A 257 5.54 9.92 0.48
CA VAL A 257 6.67 10.75 0.93
C VAL A 257 7.93 9.89 1.01
N SER A 258 7.76 8.65 1.43
CA SER A 258 8.80 7.61 1.51
C SER A 258 8.24 6.26 1.08
N PRO A 259 9.07 5.28 0.78
CA PRO A 259 8.67 3.93 0.40
C PRO A 259 7.73 3.22 1.38
#